data_5de9efa515b2d8b9aecfac55ee8a0da7
#
_entry.id   5de9efa515b2d8b9aecfac55ee8a0da7
#
_cell.length_a   1.000
_cell.length_b   1.000
_cell.length_c   1.000
_cell.angle_alpha   90.00
_cell.angle_beta   90.00
_cell.angle_gamma   90.00
#
_symmetry.space_group_name_H-M   'P 1'
#
loop_
_entity.id
_entity.type
_entity.pdbx_description
1 polymer ?
#
loop_
_entity_poly.entity_id
_entity_poly.type
_entity_poly.pdbx_seq_one_letter_code
_entity_poly.pdbx_strand_id
1 'polypeptide(L)'
;LDTLIDDDVNNWETMIDTNIKGFLAVLRIVSKQMVKQGSGHIINIGSVAGVESYAKGGVYCATKHAVHAISQSLREEMVEHGIKVSEILPGAVNTEFSKVRFHGDDQRAQSVYQGFEPLAAEDVAELIVYNANLPYHVNLAECLILAGAQSRATKIHRKI
;
A
#
# COMPACT_ATOMS: atom_id res chain seq x y z
N LEU A 1 13.79 -4.40 -7.57
CA LEU A 1 13.00 -5.11 -8.58
C LEU A 1 13.88 -6.02 -9.41
N ASP A 2 13.76 -7.32 -9.20
CA ASP A 2 14.46 -8.31 -9.99
C ASP A 2 13.64 -9.59 -10.17
N THR A 3 14.12 -10.52 -11.00
CA THR A 3 13.42 -11.81 -11.17
C THR A 3 13.58 -12.65 -9.88
N LEU A 4 12.65 -13.57 -9.65
CA LEU A 4 12.74 -14.44 -8.47
C LEU A 4 13.98 -15.36 -8.48
N ILE A 5 14.60 -15.54 -9.63
CA ILE A 5 15.80 -16.39 -9.76
C ILE A 5 17.11 -15.62 -9.60
N ASP A 6 17.10 -14.28 -9.70
CA ASP A 6 18.30 -13.46 -9.70
C ASP A 6 18.37 -12.48 -8.51
N ASP A 7 17.24 -12.27 -7.79
CA ASP A 7 17.19 -11.30 -6.69
C ASP A 7 17.92 -11.82 -5.44
N ASP A 8 18.51 -10.89 -4.68
CA ASP A 8 19.18 -11.20 -3.42
C ASP A 8 18.17 -11.55 -2.32
N VAL A 9 18.35 -12.70 -1.68
CA VAL A 9 17.51 -13.18 -0.57
C VAL A 9 17.47 -12.19 0.58
N ASN A 10 18.53 -11.43 0.85
CA ASN A 10 18.55 -10.40 1.87
C ASN A 10 17.55 -9.27 1.58
N ASN A 11 17.32 -8.95 0.29
CA ASN A 11 16.27 -8.00 -0.10
C ASN A 11 14.88 -8.55 0.23
N TRP A 12 14.65 -9.84 0.03
CA TRP A 12 13.39 -10.48 0.35
C TRP A 12 13.12 -10.46 1.85
N GLU A 13 14.10 -10.84 2.67
CA GLU A 13 14.02 -10.82 4.12
C GLU A 13 13.68 -9.42 4.63
N THR A 14 14.39 -8.41 4.14
CA THR A 14 14.15 -7.01 4.49
C THR A 14 12.72 -6.57 4.15
N MET A 15 12.22 -6.94 2.96
CA MET A 15 10.84 -6.61 2.56
C MET A 15 9.81 -7.33 3.42
N ILE A 16 10.02 -8.60 3.74
CA ILE A 16 9.12 -9.41 4.58
C ILE A 16 9.12 -8.85 6.00
N ASP A 17 10.29 -8.59 6.55
CA ASP A 17 10.43 -8.08 7.91
C ASP A 17 9.76 -6.71 8.07
N THR A 18 9.95 -5.81 7.11
CA THR A 18 9.35 -4.48 7.14
C THR A 18 7.86 -4.52 6.83
N ASN A 19 7.47 -5.08 5.70
CA ASN A 19 6.11 -4.96 5.16
C ASN A 19 5.11 -5.92 5.81
N ILE A 20 5.56 -7.02 6.40
CA ILE A 20 4.68 -8.02 7.05
C ILE A 20 4.89 -8.02 8.55
N LYS A 21 6.09 -8.36 9.04
CA LYS A 21 6.33 -8.50 10.49
C LYS A 21 6.21 -7.15 11.22
N GLY A 22 6.82 -6.09 10.68
CA GLY A 22 6.71 -4.73 11.23
C GLY A 22 5.26 -4.23 11.21
N PHE A 23 4.56 -4.44 10.09
CA PHE A 23 3.15 -4.10 9.95
C PHE A 23 2.27 -4.80 11.01
N LEU A 24 2.41 -6.12 11.17
CA LEU A 24 1.68 -6.90 12.18
C LEU A 24 2.00 -6.46 13.60
N ALA A 25 3.27 -6.13 13.90
CA ALA A 25 3.67 -5.65 15.22
C ALA A 25 2.94 -4.34 15.60
N VAL A 26 2.88 -3.38 14.67
CA VAL A 26 2.15 -2.11 14.86
C VAL A 26 0.65 -2.37 15.01
N LEU A 27 0.05 -3.15 14.11
CA LEU A 27 -1.39 -3.46 14.16
C LEU A 27 -1.79 -4.09 15.49
N ARG A 28 -0.99 -5.04 15.99
CA ARG A 28 -1.26 -5.69 17.27
C ARG A 28 -1.34 -4.71 18.44
N ILE A 29 -0.44 -3.73 18.48
CA ILE A 29 -0.40 -2.71 19.55
C ILE A 29 -1.56 -1.74 19.43
N VAL A 30 -1.75 -1.20 18.23
CA VAL A 30 -2.78 -0.18 17.94
C VAL A 30 -4.18 -0.76 18.14
N SER A 31 -4.46 -1.95 17.60
CA SER A 31 -5.77 -2.61 17.73
C SER A 31 -6.14 -2.84 19.20
N LYS A 32 -5.21 -3.34 20.01
CA LYS A 32 -5.44 -3.53 21.44
C LYS A 32 -5.77 -2.21 22.18
N GLN A 33 -5.09 -1.13 21.80
CA GLN A 33 -5.35 0.19 22.38
C GLN A 33 -6.72 0.71 21.96
N MET A 34 -7.09 0.59 20.69
CA MET A 34 -8.40 1.04 20.19
C MET A 34 -9.57 0.24 20.79
N VAL A 35 -9.40 -1.08 20.98
CA VAL A 35 -10.39 -1.91 21.69
C VAL A 35 -10.61 -1.41 23.11
N LYS A 36 -9.55 -1.07 23.85
CA LYS A 36 -9.66 -0.48 25.19
C LYS A 36 -10.35 0.89 25.20
N GLN A 37 -10.16 1.67 24.13
CA GLN A 37 -10.80 2.99 23.97
C GLN A 37 -12.28 2.88 23.57
N GLY A 38 -12.71 1.74 23.02
CA GLY A 38 -14.05 1.53 22.48
C GLY A 38 -14.32 2.32 21.19
N SER A 39 -13.29 2.85 20.55
CA SER A 39 -13.41 3.61 19.29
C SER A 39 -12.07 3.70 18.58
N GLY A 40 -12.12 3.83 17.24
CA GLY A 40 -10.93 4.02 16.43
C GLY A 40 -11.17 3.82 14.95
N HIS A 41 -10.20 4.25 14.14
CA HIS A 41 -10.17 4.00 12.71
C HIS A 41 -8.72 3.69 12.31
N ILE A 42 -8.47 2.48 11.82
CA ILE A 42 -7.19 2.05 11.27
C ILE A 42 -7.27 2.23 9.76
N ILE A 43 -6.37 3.02 9.18
CA ILE A 43 -6.26 3.19 7.72
C ILE A 43 -4.91 2.65 7.28
N ASN A 44 -4.93 1.48 6.66
CA ASN A 44 -3.73 0.81 6.16
C ASN A 44 -3.37 1.31 4.77
N ILE A 45 -2.07 1.43 4.47
CA ILE A 45 -1.58 1.77 3.15
C ILE A 45 -1.07 0.50 2.47
N GLY A 46 -1.94 -0.03 1.62
CA GLY A 46 -1.64 -1.15 0.75
C GLY A 46 -0.89 -0.74 -0.52
N SER A 47 -1.31 -1.27 -1.65
CA SER A 47 -0.83 -0.92 -2.99
C SER A 47 -1.71 -1.60 -4.03
N VAL A 48 -1.76 -1.10 -5.25
CA VAL A 48 -2.26 -1.85 -6.42
C VAL A 48 -1.53 -3.20 -6.56
N ALA A 49 -0.27 -3.29 -6.12
CA ALA A 49 0.50 -4.54 -6.04
C ALA A 49 -0.03 -5.54 -4.99
N GLY A 50 -0.97 -5.15 -4.15
CA GLY A 50 -1.67 -6.03 -3.21
C GLY A 50 -2.86 -6.76 -3.82
N VAL A 51 -3.29 -6.35 -5.01
CA VAL A 51 -4.42 -6.93 -5.75
C VAL A 51 -4.04 -7.37 -7.17
N GLU A 52 -2.87 -6.95 -7.65
CA GLU A 52 -2.32 -7.32 -8.95
C GLU A 52 -0.84 -7.69 -8.82
N SER A 53 -0.43 -8.81 -9.43
CA SER A 53 0.97 -9.21 -9.48
C SER A 53 1.60 -8.90 -10.82
N TYR A 54 2.91 -8.64 -10.84
CA TYR A 54 3.66 -8.36 -12.05
C TYR A 54 5.08 -8.93 -11.99
N ALA A 55 5.65 -9.18 -13.18
CA ALA A 55 7.02 -9.67 -13.31
C ALA A 55 8.03 -8.74 -12.64
N LYS A 56 9.09 -9.31 -12.08
CA LYS A 56 10.14 -8.61 -11.33
C LYS A 56 9.70 -7.95 -10.02
N GLY A 57 8.43 -8.07 -9.64
CA GLY A 57 7.88 -7.55 -8.39
C GLY A 57 7.38 -8.65 -7.46
N GLY A 58 7.74 -9.91 -7.68
CA GLY A 58 7.11 -11.07 -7.04
C GLY A 58 7.04 -10.98 -5.52
N VAL A 59 8.18 -10.76 -4.86
CA VAL A 59 8.22 -10.67 -3.38
C VAL A 59 7.49 -9.41 -2.88
N TYR A 60 7.68 -8.26 -3.52
CA TYR A 60 6.95 -7.05 -3.17
C TYR A 60 5.44 -7.25 -3.31
N CYS A 61 4.97 -7.80 -4.42
CA CYS A 61 3.55 -8.11 -4.60
C CYS A 61 3.05 -9.08 -3.52
N ALA A 62 3.81 -10.12 -3.20
CA ALA A 62 3.46 -11.05 -2.13
C ALA A 62 3.32 -10.35 -0.77
N THR A 63 4.24 -9.45 -0.41
CA THR A 63 4.12 -8.68 0.85
C THR A 63 2.89 -7.77 0.84
N LYS A 64 2.56 -7.15 -0.29
CA LYS A 64 1.37 -6.27 -0.40
C LYS A 64 0.06 -7.05 -0.46
N HIS A 65 0.02 -8.25 -1.04
CA HIS A 65 -1.10 -9.18 -0.92
C HIS A 65 -1.30 -9.64 0.54
N ALA A 66 -0.20 -9.87 1.28
CA ALA A 66 -0.28 -10.16 2.71
C ALA A 66 -0.89 -8.98 3.49
N VAL A 67 -0.47 -7.73 3.24
CA VAL A 67 -1.05 -6.54 3.86
C VAL A 67 -2.55 -6.44 3.55
N HIS A 68 -2.96 -6.70 2.30
CA HIS A 68 -4.36 -6.71 1.90
C HIS A 68 -5.17 -7.76 2.66
N ALA A 69 -4.71 -9.01 2.69
CA ALA A 69 -5.38 -10.10 3.41
C ALA A 69 -5.47 -9.82 4.93
N ILE A 70 -4.38 -9.29 5.53
CA ILE A 70 -4.36 -8.90 6.95
C ILE A 70 -5.35 -7.78 7.22
N SER A 71 -5.45 -6.78 6.33
CA SER A 71 -6.40 -5.67 6.48
C SER A 71 -7.85 -6.13 6.43
N GLN A 72 -8.17 -7.08 5.54
CA GLN A 72 -9.49 -7.69 5.46
C GLN A 72 -9.84 -8.47 6.73
N SER A 73 -8.95 -9.35 7.18
CA SER A 73 -9.14 -10.14 8.40
C SER A 73 -9.30 -9.23 9.63
N LEU A 74 -8.43 -8.21 9.77
CA LEU A 74 -8.52 -7.26 10.87
C LEU A 74 -9.85 -6.50 10.86
N ARG A 75 -10.41 -6.18 9.69
CA ARG A 75 -11.72 -5.52 9.57
C ARG A 75 -12.83 -6.37 10.15
N GLU A 76 -12.82 -7.68 9.88
CA GLU A 76 -13.80 -8.62 10.45
C GLU A 76 -13.64 -8.74 11.97
N GLU A 77 -12.41 -8.80 12.47
CA GLU A 77 -12.15 -8.90 13.91
C GLU A 77 -12.54 -7.61 14.67
N MET A 78 -12.36 -6.44 14.06
CA MET A 78 -12.56 -5.16 14.73
C MET A 78 -13.99 -4.62 14.68
N VAL A 79 -14.82 -5.14 13.80
CA VAL A 79 -16.21 -4.67 13.66
C VAL A 79 -17.03 -4.84 14.94
N GLU A 80 -16.86 -5.94 15.69
CA GLU A 80 -17.55 -6.19 16.95
C GLU A 80 -17.14 -5.22 18.07
N HIS A 81 -15.97 -4.59 17.93
CA HIS A 81 -15.46 -3.58 18.85
C HIS A 81 -15.81 -2.14 18.43
N GLY A 82 -16.57 -1.99 17.35
CA GLY A 82 -16.92 -0.68 16.82
C GLY A 82 -15.72 0.08 16.22
N ILE A 83 -14.69 -0.60 15.77
CA ILE A 83 -13.48 0.00 15.19
C ILE A 83 -13.52 -0.18 13.68
N LYS A 84 -13.34 0.93 12.95
CA LYS A 84 -13.25 0.91 11.49
C LYS A 84 -11.86 0.48 11.05
N VAL A 85 -11.79 -0.32 9.98
CA VAL A 85 -10.54 -0.65 9.30
C VAL A 85 -10.72 -0.43 7.81
N SER A 86 -9.85 0.39 7.24
CA SER A 86 -9.81 0.74 5.82
C SER A 86 -8.45 0.44 5.22
N GLU A 87 -8.41 0.27 3.91
CA GLU A 87 -7.17 0.14 3.16
C GLU A 87 -7.20 1.06 1.93
N ILE A 88 -6.15 1.85 1.76
CA ILE A 88 -5.92 2.63 0.55
C ILE A 88 -4.88 1.88 -0.29
N LEU A 89 -5.18 1.68 -1.56
CA LEU A 89 -4.40 0.90 -2.51
C LEU A 89 -3.84 1.83 -3.63
N PRO A 90 -2.75 2.57 -3.37
CA PRO A 90 -2.20 3.47 -4.37
C PRO A 90 -1.56 2.73 -5.55
N GLY A 91 -1.68 3.34 -6.73
CA GLY A 91 -0.90 2.99 -7.91
C GLY A 91 0.47 3.65 -7.94
N ALA A 92 0.80 4.26 -9.08
CA ALA A 92 2.08 4.95 -9.28
C ALA A 92 2.07 6.33 -8.62
N VAL A 93 2.68 6.44 -7.45
CA VAL A 93 2.86 7.70 -6.70
C VAL A 93 4.31 8.15 -6.81
N ASN A 94 4.54 9.40 -7.18
CA ASN A 94 5.89 9.97 -7.25
C ASN A 94 6.37 10.35 -5.84
N THR A 95 7.21 9.51 -5.25
CA THR A 95 7.80 9.68 -3.92
C THR A 95 9.23 9.14 -3.91
N GLU A 96 9.91 9.25 -2.78
CA GLU A 96 11.22 8.64 -2.57
C GLU A 96 11.21 7.10 -2.69
N PHE A 97 10.04 6.46 -2.73
CA PHE A 97 9.90 5.01 -2.85
C PHE A 97 10.64 4.43 -4.05
N SER A 98 10.58 5.09 -5.21
CA SER A 98 11.28 4.62 -6.41
C SER A 98 12.79 4.68 -6.26
N LYS A 99 13.34 5.66 -5.55
CA LYS A 99 14.78 5.75 -5.25
C LYS A 99 15.23 4.61 -4.34
N VAL A 100 14.46 4.35 -3.26
CA VAL A 100 14.72 3.23 -2.35
C VAL A 100 14.64 1.90 -3.09
N ARG A 101 13.62 1.72 -3.92
CA ARG A 101 13.37 0.52 -4.73
C ARG A 101 14.50 0.19 -5.71
N PHE A 102 15.19 1.20 -6.22
CA PHE A 102 16.29 1.05 -7.17
C PHE A 102 17.66 1.33 -6.54
N HIS A 103 17.78 1.20 -5.21
CA HIS A 103 19.04 1.33 -4.47
C HIS A 103 19.79 2.65 -4.74
N GLY A 104 19.07 3.76 -4.96
CA GLY A 104 19.63 5.08 -5.22
C GLY A 104 19.93 5.37 -6.70
N ASP A 105 19.53 4.51 -7.62
CA ASP A 105 19.59 4.79 -9.07
C ASP A 105 18.50 5.81 -9.45
N ASP A 106 18.87 7.09 -9.41
CA ASP A 106 17.95 8.20 -9.70
C ASP A 106 17.44 8.19 -11.15
N GLN A 107 18.27 7.76 -12.11
CA GLN A 107 17.83 7.71 -13.52
C GLN A 107 16.74 6.65 -13.71
N ARG A 108 16.95 5.48 -13.14
CA ARG A 108 15.96 4.40 -13.18
C ARG A 108 14.69 4.77 -12.39
N ALA A 109 14.83 5.43 -11.26
CA ALA A 109 13.70 5.91 -10.46
C ALA A 109 12.85 6.92 -11.22
N GLN A 110 13.48 7.88 -11.90
CA GLN A 110 12.78 8.89 -12.71
C GLN A 110 12.13 8.27 -13.96
N SER A 111 12.76 7.26 -14.58
CA SER A 111 12.21 6.60 -15.77
C SER A 111 10.83 5.96 -15.54
N VAL A 112 10.51 5.61 -14.29
CA VAL A 112 9.20 5.06 -13.92
C VAL A 112 8.07 6.01 -14.28
N TYR A 113 8.29 7.31 -14.14
CA TYR A 113 7.28 8.35 -14.28
C TYR A 113 7.31 9.08 -15.63
N GLN A 114 8.20 8.68 -16.55
CA GLN A 114 8.30 9.33 -17.86
C GLN A 114 7.03 9.12 -18.70
N GLY A 115 6.57 10.19 -19.34
CA GLY A 115 5.48 10.17 -20.32
C GLY A 115 4.07 10.12 -19.73
N PHE A 116 3.90 10.27 -18.44
CA PHE A 116 2.58 10.43 -17.78
C PHE A 116 2.71 11.23 -16.49
N GLU A 117 1.61 11.74 -16.00
CA GLU A 117 1.50 12.41 -14.69
C GLU A 117 1.15 11.36 -13.62
N PRO A 118 2.09 11.02 -12.71
CA PRO A 118 1.82 10.10 -11.60
C PRO A 118 0.97 10.79 -10.53
N LEU A 119 0.46 10.00 -9.58
CA LEU A 119 -0.09 10.56 -8.34
C LEU A 119 1.02 11.29 -7.56
N ALA A 120 0.64 12.37 -6.90
CA ALA A 120 1.44 13.00 -5.83
C ALA A 120 1.14 12.32 -4.48
N ALA A 121 2.03 12.51 -3.51
CA ALA A 121 1.77 12.03 -2.15
C ALA A 121 0.53 12.71 -1.54
N GLU A 122 0.30 13.95 -1.91
CA GLU A 122 -0.84 14.78 -1.51
C GLU A 122 -2.18 14.19 -1.95
N ASP A 123 -2.28 13.61 -3.16
CA ASP A 123 -3.50 12.97 -3.65
C ASP A 123 -3.91 11.80 -2.74
N VAL A 124 -2.93 11.03 -2.29
CA VAL A 124 -3.16 9.91 -1.35
C VAL A 124 -3.52 10.44 0.04
N ALA A 125 -2.83 11.49 0.50
CA ALA A 125 -3.09 12.11 1.80
C ALA A 125 -4.50 12.71 1.89
N GLU A 126 -4.96 13.39 0.83
CA GLU A 126 -6.32 13.94 0.76
C GLU A 126 -7.38 12.84 0.87
N LEU A 127 -7.17 11.71 0.19
CA LEU A 127 -8.06 10.54 0.28
C LEU A 127 -8.08 9.94 1.71
N ILE A 128 -6.92 9.87 2.37
CA ILE A 128 -6.82 9.41 3.77
C ILE A 128 -7.62 10.34 4.67
N VAL A 129 -7.43 11.66 4.55
CA VAL A 129 -8.16 12.67 5.34
C VAL A 129 -9.65 12.61 5.06
N TYR A 130 -10.05 12.48 3.79
CA TYR A 130 -11.45 12.30 3.42
C TYR A 130 -12.07 11.08 4.12
N ASN A 131 -11.41 9.92 4.04
CA ASN A 131 -11.87 8.68 4.67
C ASN A 131 -11.96 8.80 6.20
N ALA A 132 -10.95 9.43 6.82
CA ALA A 132 -10.92 9.64 8.27
C ALA A 132 -12.07 10.52 8.78
N ASN A 133 -12.50 11.48 7.97
CA ASN A 133 -13.59 12.43 8.30
C ASN A 133 -15.00 11.93 7.96
N LEU A 134 -15.14 10.75 7.38
CA LEU A 134 -16.46 10.19 7.10
C LEU A 134 -17.25 9.93 8.40
N PRO A 135 -18.58 10.09 8.37
CA PRO A 135 -19.43 9.76 9.50
C PRO A 135 -19.15 8.37 10.05
N TYR A 136 -19.32 8.18 11.35
CA TYR A 136 -18.93 6.94 12.02
C TYR A 136 -19.56 5.67 11.40
N HIS A 137 -20.80 5.75 10.94
CA HIS A 137 -21.52 4.64 10.29
C HIS A 137 -21.05 4.35 8.85
N VAL A 138 -20.15 5.19 8.30
CA VAL A 138 -19.61 5.02 6.95
C VAL A 138 -18.16 4.56 7.04
N ASN A 139 -17.84 3.48 6.35
CA ASN A 139 -16.46 2.98 6.21
C ASN A 139 -16.14 2.82 4.73
N LEU A 140 -15.21 3.62 4.21
CA LEU A 140 -14.61 3.39 2.90
C LEU A 140 -13.56 2.28 3.05
N ALA A 141 -14.05 1.03 2.99
CA ALA A 141 -13.30 -0.16 3.40
C ALA A 141 -12.04 -0.41 2.57
N GLU A 142 -12.14 -0.24 1.26
CA GLU A 142 -11.03 -0.40 0.31
C GLU A 142 -11.14 0.66 -0.78
N CYS A 143 -10.03 1.30 -1.10
CA CYS A 143 -9.98 2.30 -2.16
C CYS A 143 -8.73 2.15 -3.00
N LEU A 144 -8.92 1.74 -4.25
CA LEU A 144 -7.89 1.74 -5.28
C LEU A 144 -7.82 3.14 -5.92
N ILE A 145 -6.69 3.81 -5.77
CA ILE A 145 -6.41 5.11 -6.40
C ILE A 145 -5.28 4.99 -7.41
N LEU A 146 -5.54 5.33 -8.66
CA LEU A 146 -4.61 5.24 -9.78
C LEU A 146 -4.40 6.60 -10.41
N ALA A 147 -3.21 6.85 -10.97
CA ALA A 147 -3.01 7.98 -11.87
C ALA A 147 -3.99 7.90 -13.05
N GLY A 148 -4.47 9.02 -13.55
CA GLY A 148 -5.46 9.06 -14.64
C GLY A 148 -5.03 8.32 -15.91
N ALA A 149 -3.71 8.21 -16.14
CA ALA A 149 -3.14 7.44 -17.25
C ALA A 149 -2.89 5.96 -16.93
N GLN A 150 -3.10 5.53 -15.69
CA GLN A 150 -2.83 4.16 -15.23
C GLN A 150 -4.13 3.36 -15.15
N SER A 151 -4.16 2.17 -15.76
CA SER A 151 -5.31 1.25 -15.70
C SER A 151 -5.06 -0.03 -14.89
N ARG A 152 -3.80 -0.38 -14.65
CA ARG A 152 -3.33 -1.54 -13.90
C ARG A 152 -1.95 -1.28 -13.30
N ALA A 153 -1.47 -2.16 -12.44
CA ALA A 153 -0.14 -2.04 -11.82
C ALA A 153 0.97 -1.72 -12.84
N THR A 154 0.92 -2.32 -14.03
CA THR A 154 1.95 -2.15 -15.08
C THR A 154 1.45 -1.51 -16.36
N LYS A 155 0.14 -1.30 -16.51
CA LYS A 155 -0.43 -0.74 -17.74
C LYS A 155 -0.68 0.76 -17.59
N ILE A 156 0.19 1.56 -18.18
CA ILE A 156 0.16 3.03 -18.16
C ILE A 156 0.19 3.54 -19.60
N HIS A 157 -0.71 4.48 -19.92
CA HIS A 157 -0.67 5.22 -21.17
C HIS A 157 0.41 6.31 -21.06
N ARG A 158 1.44 6.20 -21.89
CA ARG A 158 2.54 7.17 -21.94
C ARG A 158 2.45 8.00 -23.21
N LYS A 159 2.53 9.32 -23.07
CA LYS A 159 2.72 10.22 -24.19
C LYS A 159 4.21 10.20 -24.56
N ILE A 160 4.52 9.81 -25.78
CA ILE A 160 5.89 9.80 -26.33
C ILE A 160 6.20 11.20 -26.84
#